data_bd7c09b5e04cb41ed3eb9069a217a5c6
#
_entry.id   bd7c09b5e04cb41ed3eb9069a217a5c6
#
_cell.length_a   1.000
_cell.length_b   1.000
_cell.length_c   1.000
_cell.angle_alpha   90.00
_cell.angle_beta   90.00
_cell.angle_gamma   90.00
#
_symmetry.space_group_name_H-M   'P 1'
#
loop_
_entity.id
_entity.type
_entity.pdbx_description
1 polymer ?
#
loop_
_entity_poly.entity_id
_entity_poly.type
_entity_poly.pdbx_seq_one_letter_code
_entity_poly.pdbx_strand_id
1 'polypeptide(L)'
;MVDQLPNLGREKEMLEAMGMSSMDDLFADIPERVKMTNELPLPPPQSEEEIIADARRLLGANVALGDRVSFLGAGLNRNYVPSSVFQLVTRGEFLTSYTPYQPEVSQGMLQAMWEFQTLISELVGLEVANLSVYDVSTAAAEALTCSVRVHNRKATQKDTIYVSELVPPSRMSVIHNYTQGGGIIVKTLKHNSDGTLDLDSLQQAAGS
;
A
#
# COMPACT_ATOMS: atom_id res chain seq x y z
N MET A 1 -37.55 10.51 -9.60
CA MET A 1 -36.43 9.63 -9.15
C MET A 1 -37.05 8.26 -8.98
N VAL A 2 -36.63 7.26 -9.70
CA VAL A 2 -37.19 5.92 -9.55
C VAL A 2 -36.73 5.41 -8.20
N ASP A 3 -37.69 5.06 -7.40
CA ASP A 3 -37.48 4.49 -6.08
C ASP A 3 -36.96 3.06 -6.26
N GLN A 4 -35.65 2.90 -6.19
CA GLN A 4 -34.96 1.61 -6.44
C GLN A 4 -34.76 0.81 -5.15
N LEU A 5 -35.13 1.38 -3.99
CA LEU A 5 -35.01 0.69 -2.72
C LEU A 5 -36.22 -0.22 -2.51
N PRO A 6 -36.05 -1.55 -2.45
CA PRO A 6 -37.14 -2.42 -2.09
C PRO A 6 -37.63 -2.09 -0.67
N ASN A 7 -38.92 -2.20 -0.45
CA ASN A 7 -39.59 -1.99 0.83
C ASN A 7 -39.57 -0.56 1.39
N LEU A 8 -39.29 0.44 0.57
CA LEU A 8 -39.44 1.84 1.00
C LEU A 8 -40.86 2.11 1.44
N GLY A 9 -41.05 2.75 2.61
CA GLY A 9 -42.35 3.01 3.21
C GLY A 9 -42.96 1.82 3.95
N ARG A 10 -42.26 0.70 4.07
CA ARG A 10 -42.69 -0.48 4.83
C ARG A 10 -41.90 -0.68 6.13
N GLU A 11 -41.15 0.32 6.56
CA GLU A 11 -40.28 0.26 7.74
C GLU A 11 -41.05 -0.16 9.00
N LYS A 12 -42.27 0.40 9.18
CA LYS A 12 -43.11 0.07 10.33
C LYS A 12 -43.54 -1.40 10.34
N GLU A 13 -44.00 -1.92 9.20
CA GLU A 13 -44.41 -3.32 9.08
C GLU A 13 -43.20 -4.29 9.33
N MET A 14 -42.02 -3.91 8.86
CA MET A 14 -40.81 -4.68 9.08
C MET A 14 -40.38 -4.68 10.55
N LEU A 15 -40.43 -3.54 11.23
CA LEU A 15 -40.14 -3.41 12.66
C LEU A 15 -41.11 -4.24 13.49
N GLU A 16 -42.41 -4.13 13.21
CA GLU A 16 -43.44 -4.94 13.87
C GLU A 16 -43.23 -6.44 13.69
N ALA A 17 -42.84 -6.88 12.50
CA ALA A 17 -42.51 -8.30 12.23
C ALA A 17 -41.31 -8.80 13.02
N MET A 18 -40.36 -7.91 13.37
CA MET A 18 -39.20 -8.22 14.22
C MET A 18 -39.50 -8.03 15.72
N GLY A 19 -40.69 -7.60 16.09
CA GLY A 19 -41.05 -7.28 17.48
C GLY A 19 -40.45 -5.99 18.01
N MET A 20 -40.06 -5.09 17.11
CA MET A 20 -39.44 -3.80 17.41
C MET A 20 -40.42 -2.64 17.23
N SER A 21 -40.18 -1.55 17.94
CA SER A 21 -41.04 -0.36 17.91
C SER A 21 -40.39 0.83 17.17
N SER A 22 -39.10 0.83 17.07
CA SER A 22 -38.31 1.92 16.46
C SER A 22 -37.05 1.41 15.77
N MET A 23 -36.47 2.23 14.89
CA MET A 23 -35.17 1.96 14.31
C MET A 23 -34.06 1.92 15.37
N ASP A 24 -34.21 2.64 16.48
CA ASP A 24 -33.23 2.64 17.56
C ASP A 24 -33.13 1.29 18.28
N ASP A 25 -34.21 0.51 18.26
CA ASP A 25 -34.20 -0.85 18.84
C ASP A 25 -33.22 -1.79 18.12
N LEU A 26 -32.94 -1.52 16.83
CA LEU A 26 -31.93 -2.28 16.05
C LEU A 26 -30.51 -2.05 16.55
N PHE A 27 -30.27 -0.98 17.28
CA PHE A 27 -28.96 -0.58 17.81
C PHE A 27 -28.88 -0.73 19.33
N ALA A 28 -29.76 -1.53 19.93
CA ALA A 28 -29.84 -1.72 21.38
C ALA A 28 -28.58 -2.37 21.98
N ASP A 29 -27.82 -3.10 21.16
CA ASP A 29 -26.55 -3.71 21.53
C ASP A 29 -25.37 -2.73 21.57
N ILE A 30 -25.54 -1.53 21.00
CA ILE A 30 -24.52 -0.48 21.04
C ILE A 30 -24.58 0.24 22.39
N PRO A 31 -23.48 0.23 23.18
CA PRO A 31 -23.46 0.93 24.46
C PRO A 31 -23.70 2.44 24.29
N GLU A 32 -24.54 3.04 25.15
CA GLU A 32 -24.91 4.47 25.10
C GLU A 32 -23.69 5.41 25.04
N ARG A 33 -22.59 5.05 25.74
CA ARG A 33 -21.37 5.87 25.75
C ARG A 33 -20.65 6.01 24.39
N VAL A 34 -20.98 5.17 23.42
CA VAL A 34 -20.41 5.22 22.07
C VAL A 34 -21.43 5.54 20.99
N LYS A 35 -22.71 5.66 21.37
CA LYS A 35 -23.73 6.16 20.45
C LYS A 35 -23.50 7.64 20.18
N MET A 36 -23.55 8.00 18.92
CA MET A 36 -23.47 9.39 18.51
C MET A 36 -24.87 10.03 18.69
N THR A 37 -24.96 10.99 19.60
CA THR A 37 -26.22 11.69 19.92
C THR A 37 -26.41 13.00 19.16
N ASN A 38 -25.34 13.49 18.53
CA ASN A 38 -25.36 14.73 17.76
C ASN A 38 -25.19 14.45 16.27
N GLU A 39 -25.77 15.27 15.44
CA GLU A 39 -25.48 15.27 14.01
C GLU A 39 -24.00 15.55 13.77
N LEU A 40 -23.43 14.89 12.75
CA LEU A 40 -22.06 15.19 12.32
C LEU A 40 -21.98 16.64 11.85
N PRO A 41 -20.98 17.43 12.31
CA PRO A 41 -20.78 18.79 11.87
C PRO A 41 -20.22 18.84 10.44
N LEU A 42 -21.01 18.31 9.50
CA LEU A 42 -20.63 18.30 8.08
C LEU A 42 -21.14 19.57 7.41
N PRO A 43 -20.38 20.13 6.48
CA PRO A 43 -20.88 21.22 5.66
C PRO A 43 -22.07 20.74 4.81
N PRO A 44 -22.93 21.66 4.36
CA PRO A 44 -24.03 21.28 3.47
C PRO A 44 -23.49 20.65 2.17
N PRO A 45 -24.33 19.84 1.49
CA PRO A 45 -23.93 19.26 0.21
C PRO A 45 -23.67 20.35 -0.82
N GLN A 46 -22.65 20.12 -1.66
CA GLN A 46 -22.25 21.01 -2.74
C GLN A 46 -22.52 20.33 -4.09
N SER A 47 -22.72 21.13 -5.13
CA SER A 47 -22.76 20.65 -6.51
C SER A 47 -21.37 20.18 -6.96
N GLU A 48 -21.32 19.35 -7.99
CA GLU A 48 -20.05 18.92 -8.60
C GLU A 48 -19.19 20.11 -9.03
N GLU A 49 -19.81 21.15 -9.59
CA GLU A 49 -19.12 22.36 -10.04
C GLU A 49 -18.45 23.09 -8.87
N GLU A 50 -19.16 23.24 -7.76
CA GLU A 50 -18.62 23.87 -6.54
C GLU A 50 -17.47 23.07 -5.94
N ILE A 51 -17.60 21.74 -5.89
CA ILE A 51 -16.53 20.84 -5.40
C ILE A 51 -15.28 20.97 -6.29
N ILE A 52 -15.44 20.97 -7.61
CA ILE A 52 -14.33 21.14 -8.55
C ILE A 52 -13.66 22.51 -8.37
N ALA A 53 -14.45 23.56 -8.21
CA ALA A 53 -13.93 24.92 -7.98
C ALA A 53 -13.12 24.99 -6.68
N ASP A 54 -13.65 24.45 -5.60
CA ASP A 54 -12.97 24.39 -4.31
C ASP A 54 -11.69 23.54 -4.35
N ALA A 55 -11.76 22.38 -5.00
CA ALA A 55 -10.58 21.54 -5.19
C ALA A 55 -9.48 22.27 -5.98
N ARG A 56 -9.82 22.95 -7.07
CA ARG A 56 -8.87 23.76 -7.84
C ARG A 56 -8.27 24.90 -7.01
N ARG A 57 -9.08 25.56 -6.22
CA ARG A 57 -8.61 26.65 -5.34
C ARG A 57 -7.63 26.13 -4.29
N LEU A 58 -7.95 25.02 -3.62
CA LEU A 58 -7.10 24.44 -2.58
C LEU A 58 -5.81 23.84 -3.17
N LEU A 59 -5.94 23.04 -4.22
CA LEU A 59 -4.80 22.38 -4.86
C LEU A 59 -3.92 23.35 -5.65
N GLY A 60 -4.47 24.46 -6.13
CA GLY A 60 -3.73 25.52 -6.84
C GLY A 60 -2.69 26.23 -5.97
N ALA A 61 -2.75 26.07 -4.64
CA ALA A 61 -1.69 26.55 -3.74
C ALA A 61 -0.43 25.65 -3.76
N ASN A 62 -0.53 24.44 -4.28
CA ASN A 62 0.61 23.53 -4.38
C ASN A 62 1.50 23.92 -5.56
N VAL A 63 2.80 23.75 -5.36
CA VAL A 63 3.81 23.94 -6.41
C VAL A 63 4.34 22.58 -6.82
N ALA A 64 4.08 22.17 -8.05
CA ALA A 64 4.55 20.90 -8.57
C ALA A 64 6.05 20.93 -8.88
N LEU A 65 6.73 19.81 -8.69
CA LEU A 65 8.15 19.65 -9.04
C LEU A 65 8.42 19.89 -10.55
N GLY A 66 7.39 19.79 -11.39
CA GLY A 66 7.46 20.11 -12.81
C GLY A 66 7.73 21.59 -13.09
N ASP A 67 7.26 22.46 -12.23
CA ASP A 67 7.25 23.92 -12.41
C ASP A 67 8.45 24.63 -11.75
N ARG A 68 9.23 23.90 -10.96
CA ARG A 68 10.35 24.45 -10.18
C ARG A 68 11.55 23.51 -10.18
N VAL A 69 12.73 24.09 -10.06
CA VAL A 69 13.94 23.34 -9.73
C VAL A 69 13.90 23.01 -8.24
N SER A 70 14.02 21.73 -7.91
CA SER A 70 13.99 21.25 -6.52
C SER A 70 15.29 20.56 -6.14
N PHE A 71 15.83 20.92 -4.99
CA PHE A 71 16.99 20.28 -4.34
C PHE A 71 16.60 19.61 -3.03
N LEU A 72 15.33 19.28 -2.83
CA LEU A 72 14.84 18.70 -1.59
C LEU A 72 15.45 17.31 -1.31
N GLY A 73 15.72 16.51 -2.34
CA GLY A 73 16.23 15.15 -2.16
C GLY A 73 15.25 14.24 -1.43
N ALA A 74 15.73 13.48 -0.44
CA ALA A 74 14.94 12.59 0.41
C ALA A 74 14.07 11.57 -0.38
N GLY A 75 14.54 11.12 -1.55
CA GLY A 75 13.82 10.17 -2.41
C GLY A 75 12.79 10.80 -3.35
N LEU A 76 12.63 12.12 -3.35
CA LEU A 76 11.74 12.83 -4.27
C LEU A 76 12.46 13.06 -5.60
N ASN A 77 12.21 12.18 -6.56
CA ASN A 77 12.79 12.25 -7.89
C ASN A 77 11.72 12.55 -8.93
N ARG A 78 12.09 13.31 -9.97
CA ARG A 78 11.23 13.46 -11.15
C ARG A 78 11.27 12.17 -11.96
N ASN A 79 10.11 11.62 -12.23
CA ASN A 79 9.96 10.47 -13.10
C ASN A 79 9.15 10.89 -14.34
N TYR A 80 9.63 10.50 -15.51
CA TYR A 80 8.84 10.66 -16.72
C TYR A 80 7.86 9.50 -16.85
N VAL A 81 6.58 9.81 -16.93
CA VAL A 81 5.52 8.84 -17.20
C VAL A 81 4.93 9.14 -18.56
N PRO A 82 5.12 8.26 -19.56
CA PRO A 82 4.52 8.41 -20.88
C PRO A 82 2.98 8.51 -20.80
N SER A 83 2.37 9.36 -21.62
CA SER A 83 0.91 9.53 -21.66
C SER A 83 0.16 8.24 -22.00
N SER A 84 0.80 7.34 -22.75
CA SER A 84 0.26 6.01 -23.06
C SER A 84 -0.01 5.16 -21.81
N VAL A 85 0.74 5.35 -20.74
CA VAL A 85 0.53 4.62 -19.47
C VAL A 85 -0.85 4.94 -18.92
N PHE A 86 -1.24 6.22 -18.86
CA PHE A 86 -2.55 6.62 -18.36
C PHE A 86 -3.69 6.09 -19.24
N GLN A 87 -3.49 6.07 -20.56
CA GLN A 87 -4.47 5.51 -21.46
C GLN A 87 -4.65 4.00 -21.29
N LEU A 88 -3.56 3.27 -21.08
CA LEU A 88 -3.61 1.83 -20.91
C LEU A 88 -4.23 1.43 -19.56
N VAL A 89 -3.85 2.07 -18.45
CA VAL A 89 -4.36 1.70 -17.13
C VAL A 89 -5.84 2.04 -16.92
N THR A 90 -6.39 2.96 -17.72
CA THR A 90 -7.83 3.32 -17.66
C THR A 90 -8.70 2.47 -18.59
N ARG A 91 -8.13 1.52 -19.33
CA ARG A 91 -8.91 0.61 -20.16
C ARG A 91 -9.76 -0.32 -19.28
N GLY A 92 -10.99 -0.58 -19.71
CA GLY A 92 -11.94 -1.40 -18.96
C GLY A 92 -11.43 -2.80 -18.65
N GLU A 93 -10.59 -3.37 -19.51
CA GLU A 93 -10.00 -4.71 -19.32
C GLU A 93 -9.11 -4.79 -18.07
N PHE A 94 -8.51 -3.67 -17.65
CA PHE A 94 -7.69 -3.60 -16.46
C PHE A 94 -8.44 -2.97 -15.29
N LEU A 95 -9.17 -1.88 -15.54
CA LEU A 95 -9.81 -1.09 -14.49
C LEU A 95 -10.95 -1.84 -13.79
N THR A 96 -11.65 -2.73 -14.49
CA THR A 96 -12.78 -3.50 -13.94
C THR A 96 -12.37 -4.73 -13.15
N SER A 97 -11.11 -5.15 -13.22
CA SER A 97 -10.58 -6.25 -12.41
C SER A 97 -10.35 -5.76 -10.99
N TYR A 98 -11.25 -6.11 -10.07
CA TYR A 98 -11.10 -5.73 -8.66
C TYR A 98 -9.92 -6.45 -8.00
N THR A 99 -9.95 -7.77 -8.02
CA THR A 99 -8.84 -8.63 -7.59
C THR A 99 -8.83 -9.91 -8.43
N PRO A 100 -7.67 -10.52 -8.72
CA PRO A 100 -7.57 -11.71 -9.54
C PRO A 100 -7.85 -13.02 -8.77
N TYR A 101 -8.66 -13.01 -7.74
CA TYR A 101 -9.01 -14.20 -6.95
C TYR A 101 -9.90 -15.18 -7.72
N GLN A 102 -10.71 -14.67 -8.64
CA GLN A 102 -11.54 -15.49 -9.52
C GLN A 102 -10.88 -15.56 -10.90
N PRO A 103 -10.14 -16.62 -11.20
CA PRO A 103 -9.40 -16.72 -12.46
C PRO A 103 -10.34 -16.74 -13.68
N GLU A 104 -11.57 -17.19 -13.53
CA GLU A 104 -12.58 -17.25 -14.60
C GLU A 104 -12.89 -15.86 -15.20
N VAL A 105 -12.84 -14.82 -14.37
CA VAL A 105 -13.14 -13.43 -14.77
C VAL A 105 -11.91 -12.53 -14.83
N SER A 106 -10.73 -13.08 -14.55
CA SER A 106 -9.47 -12.32 -14.45
C SER A 106 -8.35 -12.89 -15.34
N GLN A 107 -8.67 -13.70 -16.34
CA GLN A 107 -7.67 -14.42 -17.15
C GLN A 107 -6.67 -13.48 -17.82
N GLY A 108 -7.13 -12.38 -18.44
CA GLY A 108 -6.27 -11.41 -19.09
C GLY A 108 -5.34 -10.69 -18.11
N MET A 109 -5.84 -10.33 -16.93
CA MET A 109 -5.03 -9.71 -15.88
C MET A 109 -3.99 -10.68 -15.33
N LEU A 110 -4.36 -11.94 -15.10
CA LEU A 110 -3.43 -12.98 -14.63
C LEU A 110 -2.33 -13.24 -15.65
N GLN A 111 -2.63 -13.23 -16.94
CA GLN A 111 -1.62 -13.33 -17.99
C GLN A 111 -0.68 -12.13 -17.98
N ALA A 112 -1.20 -10.91 -17.89
CA ALA A 112 -0.37 -9.71 -17.80
C ALA A 112 0.57 -9.74 -16.59
N MET A 113 0.09 -10.21 -15.45
CA MET A 113 0.90 -10.40 -14.24
C MET A 113 2.00 -11.45 -14.44
N TRP A 114 1.70 -12.55 -15.09
CA TRP A 114 2.66 -13.59 -15.42
C TRP A 114 3.77 -13.06 -16.35
N GLU A 115 3.40 -12.38 -17.40
CA GLU A 115 4.33 -11.76 -18.34
C GLU A 115 5.21 -10.71 -17.64
N PHE A 116 4.63 -9.90 -16.73
CA PHE A 116 5.39 -8.94 -15.92
C PHE A 116 6.48 -9.63 -15.08
N GLN A 117 6.16 -10.74 -14.39
CA GLN A 117 7.15 -11.50 -13.62
C GLN A 117 8.29 -11.99 -14.49
N THR A 118 7.98 -12.50 -15.69
CA THR A 118 8.97 -12.96 -16.66
C THR A 118 9.87 -11.80 -17.11
N LEU A 119 9.28 -10.67 -17.49
CA LEU A 119 10.04 -9.48 -17.91
C LEU A 119 10.99 -8.99 -16.81
N ILE A 120 10.54 -8.94 -15.56
CA ILE A 120 11.41 -8.53 -14.44
C ILE A 120 12.53 -9.54 -14.23
N SER A 121 12.25 -10.85 -14.27
CA SER A 121 13.27 -11.90 -14.14
C SER A 121 14.36 -11.76 -15.20
N GLU A 122 13.98 -11.55 -16.46
CA GLU A 122 14.91 -11.34 -17.57
C GLU A 122 15.76 -10.06 -17.38
N LEU A 123 15.13 -8.96 -16.97
CA LEU A 123 15.83 -7.68 -16.77
C LEU A 123 16.86 -7.73 -15.63
N VAL A 124 16.58 -8.45 -14.55
CA VAL A 124 17.46 -8.50 -13.37
C VAL A 124 18.38 -9.72 -13.37
N GLY A 125 18.19 -10.67 -14.29
CA GLY A 125 19.00 -11.88 -14.39
C GLY A 125 18.76 -12.88 -13.26
N LEU A 126 17.57 -12.92 -12.68
CA LEU A 126 17.15 -13.87 -11.66
C LEU A 126 16.15 -14.87 -12.23
N GLU A 127 16.17 -16.11 -11.73
CA GLU A 127 15.29 -17.17 -12.24
C GLU A 127 13.81 -16.94 -11.93
N VAL A 128 13.51 -16.25 -10.83
CA VAL A 128 12.14 -16.00 -10.35
C VAL A 128 12.00 -14.57 -9.85
N ALA A 129 10.93 -13.93 -10.23
CA ALA A 129 10.45 -12.70 -9.63
C ALA A 129 9.02 -12.89 -9.10
N ASN A 130 8.68 -12.22 -8.00
CA ASN A 130 7.29 -12.11 -7.58
C ASN A 130 6.58 -10.98 -8.36
N LEU A 131 5.30 -10.83 -8.15
CA LEU A 131 4.60 -9.60 -8.50
C LEU A 131 5.05 -8.45 -7.61
N SER A 132 4.71 -7.24 -8.01
CA SER A 132 5.02 -6.05 -7.22
C SER A 132 4.40 -6.10 -5.84
N VAL A 133 5.10 -5.57 -4.86
CA VAL A 133 4.58 -5.21 -3.54
C VAL A 133 4.35 -3.70 -3.49
N TYR A 134 3.80 -3.17 -2.39
CA TYR A 134 3.35 -1.78 -2.33
C TYR A 134 4.43 -0.74 -2.64
N ASP A 135 5.63 -0.92 -2.09
CA ASP A 135 6.74 -0.01 -2.31
C ASP A 135 8.10 -0.70 -2.09
N VAL A 136 9.17 0.02 -2.41
CA VAL A 136 10.55 -0.48 -2.29
C VAL A 136 10.96 -0.75 -0.83
N SER A 137 10.41 -0.03 0.13
CA SER A 137 10.73 -0.24 1.55
C SER A 137 10.10 -1.53 2.06
N THR A 138 8.83 -1.77 1.71
CA THR A 138 8.14 -3.02 1.98
C THR A 138 8.82 -4.20 1.28
N ALA A 139 9.20 -4.05 0.01
CA ALA A 139 9.91 -5.09 -0.73
C ALA A 139 11.23 -5.48 -0.05
N ALA A 140 12.02 -4.50 0.39
CA ALA A 140 13.25 -4.76 1.11
C ALA A 140 12.99 -5.48 2.45
N ALA A 141 12.02 -5.02 3.22
CA ALA A 141 11.68 -5.61 4.51
C ALA A 141 11.18 -7.06 4.37
N GLU A 142 10.32 -7.32 3.39
CA GLU A 142 9.82 -8.67 3.11
C GLU A 142 10.91 -9.60 2.60
N ALA A 143 11.80 -9.13 1.72
CA ALA A 143 12.94 -9.91 1.25
C ALA A 143 13.87 -10.31 2.41
N LEU A 144 14.16 -9.38 3.32
CA LEU A 144 15.00 -9.64 4.49
C LEU A 144 14.34 -10.66 5.45
N THR A 145 13.06 -10.51 5.74
CA THR A 145 12.34 -11.47 6.60
C THR A 145 12.20 -12.83 5.93
N CYS A 146 11.98 -12.87 4.61
CA CYS A 146 11.95 -14.09 3.83
C CYS A 146 13.29 -14.81 3.87
N SER A 147 14.41 -14.10 3.72
CA SER A 147 15.75 -14.70 3.74
C SER A 147 16.03 -15.42 5.07
N VAL A 148 15.68 -14.81 6.19
CA VAL A 148 15.81 -15.42 7.52
C VAL A 148 14.96 -16.68 7.64
N ARG A 149 13.70 -16.62 7.20
CA ARG A 149 12.77 -17.77 7.26
C ARG A 149 13.26 -18.94 6.39
N VAL A 150 13.73 -18.65 5.20
CA VAL A 150 14.26 -19.68 4.28
C VAL A 150 15.54 -20.32 4.84
N HIS A 151 16.44 -19.50 5.39
CA HIS A 151 17.66 -19.98 6.02
C HIS A 151 17.35 -20.90 7.22
N ASN A 152 16.47 -20.46 8.11
CA ASN A 152 16.13 -21.20 9.33
C ASN A 152 15.39 -22.52 9.08
N ARG A 153 14.85 -22.74 7.89
CA ARG A 153 14.31 -24.06 7.50
C ARG A 153 15.38 -25.10 7.20
N LYS A 154 16.59 -24.68 6.84
CA LYS A 154 17.64 -25.55 6.29
C LYS A 154 18.90 -25.62 7.15
N ALA A 155 19.07 -24.72 8.10
CA ALA A 155 20.33 -24.55 8.85
C ALA A 155 20.07 -24.17 10.31
N THR A 156 21.16 -23.93 11.06
CA THR A 156 21.11 -23.38 12.41
C THR A 156 20.37 -22.07 12.42
N GLN A 157 19.51 -21.89 13.41
CA GLN A 157 18.70 -20.70 13.55
C GLN A 157 19.57 -19.43 13.59
N LYS A 158 19.29 -18.50 12.70
CA LYS A 158 19.89 -17.18 12.62
C LYS A 158 18.77 -16.14 12.78
N ASP A 159 19.06 -15.08 13.50
CA ASP A 159 18.10 -14.00 13.78
C ASP A 159 18.64 -12.63 13.35
N THR A 160 19.84 -12.56 12.85
CA THR A 160 20.51 -11.29 12.52
C THR A 160 20.58 -11.10 11.00
N ILE A 161 20.26 -9.90 10.56
CA ILE A 161 20.45 -9.41 9.19
C ILE A 161 21.34 -8.17 9.20
N TYR A 162 22.05 -7.98 8.11
CA TYR A 162 22.94 -6.84 7.93
C TYR A 162 22.47 -6.00 6.77
N VAL A 163 22.38 -4.68 6.99
CA VAL A 163 21.90 -3.71 6.01
C VAL A 163 22.90 -2.56 5.94
N SER A 164 23.17 -2.03 4.76
CA SER A 164 24.05 -0.86 4.62
C SER A 164 23.49 0.34 5.38
N GLU A 165 24.36 1.08 6.07
CA GLU A 165 23.99 2.35 6.72
C GLU A 165 23.55 3.46 5.74
N LEU A 166 23.85 3.27 4.44
CA LEU A 166 23.39 4.17 3.36
C LEU A 166 21.93 3.96 2.96
N VAL A 167 21.27 2.94 3.49
CA VAL A 167 19.83 2.78 3.28
C VAL A 167 19.09 3.98 3.91
N PRO A 168 18.24 4.68 3.15
CA PRO A 168 17.54 5.85 3.64
C PRO A 168 16.81 5.59 4.97
N PRO A 169 16.80 6.55 5.90
CA PRO A 169 16.18 6.38 7.23
C PRO A 169 14.72 5.95 7.18
N SER A 170 13.96 6.45 6.20
CA SER A 170 12.56 6.06 5.99
C SER A 170 12.41 4.57 5.66
N ARG A 171 13.29 4.02 4.81
CA ARG A 171 13.31 2.58 4.51
C ARG A 171 13.76 1.75 5.70
N MET A 172 14.79 2.23 6.42
CA MET A 172 15.27 1.56 7.62
C MET A 172 14.18 1.48 8.68
N SER A 173 13.38 2.52 8.85
CA SER A 173 12.21 2.52 9.76
C SER A 173 11.21 1.42 9.40
N VAL A 174 10.90 1.23 8.13
CA VAL A 174 10.00 0.15 7.66
C VAL A 174 10.63 -1.23 7.91
N ILE A 175 11.92 -1.40 7.60
CA ILE A 175 12.64 -2.64 7.87
C ILE A 175 12.55 -3.00 9.37
N HIS A 176 12.83 -2.06 10.27
CA HIS A 176 12.71 -2.29 11.71
C HIS A 176 11.29 -2.67 12.13
N ASN A 177 10.28 -1.99 11.59
CA ASN A 177 8.88 -2.29 11.90
C ASN A 177 8.49 -3.73 11.50
N TYR A 178 8.95 -4.20 10.35
CA TYR A 178 8.67 -5.57 9.88
C TYR A 178 9.45 -6.65 10.65
N THR A 179 10.64 -6.34 11.11
CA THR A 179 11.55 -7.32 11.71
C THR A 179 11.37 -7.49 13.22
N GLN A 180 10.97 -6.42 13.93
CA GLN A 180 10.87 -6.42 15.39
C GLN A 180 9.89 -7.47 15.94
N GLY A 181 8.73 -7.65 15.29
CA GLY A 181 7.72 -8.63 15.71
C GLY A 181 8.17 -10.08 15.56
N GLY A 182 9.10 -10.34 14.66
CA GLY A 182 9.71 -11.66 14.42
C GLY A 182 11.00 -11.92 15.21
N GLY A 183 11.42 -11.00 16.08
CA GLY A 183 12.65 -11.10 16.83
C GLY A 183 13.93 -11.05 15.97
N ILE A 184 13.85 -10.48 14.75
CA ILE A 184 14.98 -10.36 13.85
C ILE A 184 15.78 -9.11 14.21
N ILE A 185 17.08 -9.27 14.42
CA ILE A 185 18.01 -8.20 14.76
C ILE A 185 18.57 -7.58 13.49
N VAL A 186 18.40 -6.27 13.34
CA VAL A 186 18.95 -5.51 12.22
C VAL A 186 20.24 -4.83 12.66
N LYS A 187 21.35 -5.15 12.01
CA LYS A 187 22.65 -4.50 12.19
C LYS A 187 23.05 -3.76 10.92
N THR A 188 23.73 -2.62 11.08
CA THR A 188 24.19 -1.83 9.94
C THR A 188 25.64 -2.17 9.59
N LEU A 189 25.93 -2.18 8.28
CA LEU A 189 27.28 -2.26 7.72
C LEU A 189 27.74 -0.86 7.33
N LYS A 190 29.00 -0.57 7.57
CA LYS A 190 29.63 0.71 7.23
C LYS A 190 29.88 0.85 5.72
N HIS A 191 30.16 2.06 5.32
CA HIS A 191 30.52 2.38 3.95
C HIS A 191 31.87 3.11 3.90
N ASN A 192 32.51 3.06 2.76
CA ASN A 192 33.73 3.82 2.44
C ASN A 192 33.38 5.26 2.07
N SER A 193 34.39 6.14 2.04
CA SER A 193 34.20 7.55 1.68
C SER A 193 33.67 7.79 0.27
N ASP A 194 33.81 6.83 -0.62
CA ASP A 194 33.28 6.82 -1.99
C ASP A 194 31.84 6.30 -2.10
N GLY A 195 31.22 5.90 -0.99
CA GLY A 195 29.86 5.35 -0.96
C GLY A 195 29.76 3.86 -1.27
N THR A 196 30.85 3.15 -1.46
CA THR A 196 30.86 1.69 -1.60
C THR A 196 30.74 1.01 -0.23
N LEU A 197 30.27 -0.24 -0.21
CA LEU A 197 30.20 -1.02 1.02
C LEU A 197 31.62 -1.32 1.54
N ASP A 198 31.83 -1.14 2.85
CA ASP A 198 33.05 -1.56 3.53
C ASP A 198 33.08 -3.10 3.62
N LEU A 199 33.95 -3.72 2.82
CA LEU A 199 34.07 -5.19 2.76
C LEU A 199 34.65 -5.78 4.03
N ASP A 200 35.48 -5.04 4.78
CA ASP A 200 36.06 -5.53 6.05
C ASP A 200 34.92 -5.60 7.10
N SER A 201 34.04 -4.62 7.10
CA SER A 201 32.80 -4.63 7.91
C SER A 201 31.93 -5.84 7.58
N LEU A 202 31.78 -6.17 6.29
CA LEU A 202 31.02 -7.34 5.86
C LEU A 202 31.68 -8.66 6.28
N GLN A 203 33.02 -8.78 6.15
CA GLN A 203 33.76 -10.00 6.54
C GLN A 203 33.66 -10.24 8.06
N GLN A 204 33.81 -9.19 8.87
CA GLN A 204 33.64 -9.27 10.33
C GLN A 204 32.22 -9.71 10.70
N ALA A 205 31.22 -9.18 10.02
CA ALA A 205 29.80 -9.53 10.23
C ALA A 205 29.52 -11.00 9.84
N ALA A 206 30.13 -11.50 8.77
CA ALA A 206 29.98 -12.88 8.30
C ALA A 206 30.67 -13.92 9.18
N GLY A 207 31.70 -13.52 9.92
CA GLY A 207 32.45 -14.39 10.85
C GLY A 207 31.88 -14.44 12.27
N SER A 208 30.89 -13.63 12.58
CA SER A 208 30.19 -13.57 13.86
C SER A 208 28.86 -14.32 13.82
#